data_ea8460ad7d14efb5d784486c38bb4dee
#
_entry.id   ea8460ad7d14efb5d784486c38bb4dee
#
_cell.length_a   1.000
_cell.length_b   1.000
_cell.length_c   1.000
_cell.angle_alpha   90.00
_cell.angle_beta   90.00
_cell.angle_gamma   90.00
#
_symmetry.space_group_name_H-M   'P 1'
#
loop_
_entity.id
_entity.type
_entity.pdbx_description
1 polymer ?
#
loop_
_entity_poly.entity_id
_entity_poly.type
_entity_poly.pdbx_seq_one_letter_code
_entity_poly.pdbx_strand_id
1 'polypeptide(L)'
;MSDVSASPAPSKNRVPVSACPLCGGRDFSPVCLSAGHPVVRCEGCQLHLLNPQPSDAELVEIYHPHYSFFSDEQAAGAAVSRCKQATAAHYLDQLAKAGIRAGRLLEVGCGDGDFLVQAARRNFSVEGIDYSPHSCRKSQAKLPPGTPVHCGEISVLAGRSASYDLCVACDVIEHVRQPAVFLGTVRDLLQPGGWVFLVTPDFASWTARLMGSRWLEFKAEHLFYFTPTTLRRQLTQAGFTDIRILGGKKKLSLDYVTWHFVTYPVIGITPVLRFLRAVLPRAWSQRPWLVPAGGFVALARKPGGGSH
;
A
#
# COMPACT_ATOMS: atom_id res chain seq x y z
N MET A 1 29.81 12.67 -12.67
CA MET A 1 28.92 13.83 -12.51
C MET A 1 27.89 13.69 -13.62
N SER A 2 26.79 13.05 -13.34
CA SER A 2 25.66 12.86 -14.26
C SER A 2 24.40 13.19 -13.47
N ASP A 3 23.64 14.12 -14.04
CA ASP A 3 22.48 14.79 -13.48
C ASP A 3 21.51 13.81 -12.77
N VAL A 4 21.29 14.08 -11.50
CA VAL A 4 20.12 13.60 -10.76
C VAL A 4 18.93 14.27 -11.44
N SER A 5 18.12 13.47 -12.13
CA SER A 5 16.94 13.89 -12.87
C SER A 5 16.12 14.90 -12.06
N ALA A 6 16.05 16.10 -12.59
CA ALA A 6 15.19 17.16 -12.09
C ALA A 6 13.75 16.64 -11.99
N SER A 7 13.15 16.78 -10.82
CA SER A 7 11.69 16.61 -10.68
C SER A 7 11.00 17.44 -11.77
N PRO A 8 10.02 16.90 -12.48
CA PRO A 8 9.31 17.66 -13.50
C PRO A 8 8.75 18.95 -12.89
N ALA A 9 8.83 20.04 -13.64
CA ALA A 9 8.29 21.33 -13.24
C ALA A 9 6.81 21.17 -12.84
N PRO A 10 6.33 21.84 -11.77
CA PRO A 10 4.98 21.66 -11.26
C PRO A 10 3.96 21.89 -12.38
N SER A 11 3.18 20.85 -12.69
CA SER A 11 2.12 20.97 -13.70
C SER A 11 1.09 21.99 -13.23
N LYS A 12 0.53 22.78 -14.18
CA LYS A 12 -0.42 23.87 -13.89
C LYS A 12 -1.79 23.39 -13.40
N ASN A 13 -2.06 22.08 -13.37
CA ASN A 13 -3.38 21.49 -13.14
C ASN A 13 -3.47 20.65 -11.86
N ARG A 14 -2.87 21.10 -10.77
CA ARG A 14 -2.98 20.43 -9.46
C ARG A 14 -4.41 20.52 -8.91
N VAL A 15 -4.86 19.49 -8.21
CA VAL A 15 -6.22 19.36 -7.65
C VAL A 15 -6.23 19.85 -6.20
N PRO A 16 -6.84 21.00 -5.89
CA PRO A 16 -6.97 21.49 -4.53
C PRO A 16 -7.98 20.65 -3.74
N VAL A 17 -7.65 20.34 -2.48
CA VAL A 17 -8.57 19.71 -1.53
C VAL A 17 -9.18 20.80 -0.67
N SER A 18 -10.44 21.15 -0.94
CA SER A 18 -11.17 22.24 -0.26
C SER A 18 -11.73 21.81 1.11
N ALA A 19 -11.95 20.51 1.31
CA ALA A 19 -12.44 19.95 2.57
C ALA A 19 -11.78 18.60 2.85
N CYS A 20 -11.46 18.36 4.10
CA CYS A 20 -10.84 17.10 4.55
C CYS A 20 -11.78 15.91 4.29
N PRO A 21 -11.36 14.86 3.56
CA PRO A 21 -12.21 13.72 3.24
C PRO A 21 -12.57 12.85 4.45
N LEU A 22 -11.90 13.08 5.60
CA LEU A 22 -12.19 12.34 6.84
C LEU A 22 -13.19 13.07 7.75
N CYS A 23 -13.15 14.41 7.83
CA CYS A 23 -13.98 15.12 8.80
C CYS A 23 -14.76 16.32 8.22
N GLY A 24 -14.58 16.64 6.93
CA GLY A 24 -15.20 17.81 6.30
C GLY A 24 -14.58 19.17 6.69
N GLY A 25 -13.58 19.18 7.60
CA GLY A 25 -12.90 20.42 8.01
C GLY A 25 -12.17 21.10 6.85
N ARG A 26 -12.10 22.43 6.88
CA ARG A 26 -11.49 23.23 5.81
C ARG A 26 -10.19 23.91 6.23
N ASP A 27 -9.83 23.81 7.48
CA ASP A 27 -8.63 24.44 8.05
C ASP A 27 -7.46 23.45 7.94
N PHE A 28 -6.45 23.85 7.21
CA PHE A 28 -5.24 23.07 6.97
C PHE A 28 -4.01 23.88 7.33
N SER A 29 -3.09 23.29 8.11
CA SER A 29 -1.78 23.87 8.39
C SER A 29 -0.67 23.16 7.61
N PRO A 30 0.32 23.91 7.10
CA PRO A 30 1.45 23.35 6.37
C PRO A 30 2.34 22.49 7.30
N VAL A 31 2.87 21.39 6.76
CA VAL A 31 3.77 20.48 7.50
C VAL A 31 5.16 20.42 6.84
N CYS A 32 5.23 20.04 5.58
CA CYS A 32 6.47 19.90 4.81
C CYS A 32 6.19 19.83 3.31
N LEU A 33 7.24 19.58 2.52
CA LEU A 33 7.11 19.24 1.11
C LEU A 33 7.42 17.75 0.91
N SER A 34 6.62 17.08 0.08
CA SER A 34 6.82 15.72 -0.39
C SER A 34 6.95 15.73 -1.91
N ALA A 35 8.11 15.39 -2.44
CA ALA A 35 8.37 15.39 -3.89
C ALA A 35 7.88 16.68 -4.60
N GLY A 36 8.08 17.84 -3.97
CA GLY A 36 7.63 19.14 -4.50
C GLY A 36 6.14 19.46 -4.29
N HIS A 37 5.37 18.60 -3.62
CA HIS A 37 3.98 18.83 -3.25
C HIS A 37 3.86 19.21 -1.77
N PRO A 38 3.05 20.23 -1.41
CA PRO A 38 2.81 20.57 -0.01
C PRO A 38 2.04 19.46 0.72
N VAL A 39 2.59 19.02 1.85
CA VAL A 39 1.88 18.20 2.83
C VAL A 39 1.24 19.13 3.84
N VAL A 40 -0.04 18.97 4.04
CA VAL A 40 -0.80 19.72 5.04
C VAL A 40 -1.46 18.79 6.07
N ARG A 41 -1.76 19.33 7.22
CA ARG A 41 -2.50 18.66 8.29
C ARG A 41 -3.87 19.29 8.46
N CYS A 42 -4.92 18.49 8.46
CA CYS A 42 -6.25 18.95 8.83
C CYS A 42 -6.33 19.25 10.33
N GLU A 43 -6.70 20.46 10.70
CA GLU A 43 -6.79 20.85 12.11
C GLU A 43 -7.91 20.12 12.86
N GLY A 44 -8.99 19.76 12.19
CA GLY A 44 -10.14 19.09 12.80
C GLY A 44 -9.92 17.61 13.15
N CYS A 45 -9.10 16.87 12.38
CA CYS A 45 -8.94 15.44 12.60
C CYS A 45 -7.50 14.92 12.55
N GLN A 46 -6.53 15.79 12.30
CA GLN A 46 -5.11 15.49 12.23
C GLN A 46 -4.71 14.56 11.06
N LEU A 47 -5.59 14.38 10.05
CA LEU A 47 -5.21 13.68 8.83
C LEU A 47 -4.20 14.53 8.06
N HIS A 48 -3.11 13.91 7.61
CA HIS A 48 -2.12 14.53 6.74
C HIS A 48 -2.39 14.14 5.29
N LEU A 49 -2.25 15.09 4.37
CA LEU A 49 -2.52 14.89 2.96
C LEU A 49 -1.72 15.84 2.08
N LEU A 50 -1.55 15.49 0.81
CA LEU A 50 -1.09 16.45 -0.18
C LEU A 50 -2.20 17.47 -0.47
N ASN A 51 -1.86 18.76 -0.46
CA ASN A 51 -2.80 19.82 -0.88
C ASN A 51 -2.04 21.02 -1.46
N PRO A 52 -2.15 21.29 -2.77
CA PRO A 52 -2.93 20.53 -3.77
C PRO A 52 -2.34 19.16 -4.11
N GLN A 53 -3.21 18.21 -4.48
CA GLN A 53 -2.80 16.88 -4.94
C GLN A 53 -2.32 16.94 -6.40
N PRO A 54 -1.47 15.96 -6.86
CA PRO A 54 -1.14 15.80 -8.27
C PRO A 54 -2.39 15.65 -9.13
N SER A 55 -2.36 16.11 -10.38
CA SER A 55 -3.43 15.85 -11.33
C SER A 55 -3.50 14.38 -11.73
N ASP A 56 -4.62 13.97 -12.38
CA ASP A 56 -4.71 12.58 -12.88
C ASP A 56 -3.66 12.32 -13.96
N ALA A 57 -3.33 13.31 -14.78
CA ALA A 57 -2.27 13.20 -15.77
C ALA A 57 -0.89 12.98 -15.11
N GLU A 58 -0.57 13.71 -14.04
CA GLU A 58 0.66 13.48 -13.26
C GLU A 58 0.68 12.08 -12.63
N LEU A 59 -0.45 11.61 -12.08
CA LEU A 59 -0.51 10.27 -11.51
C LEU A 59 -0.33 9.19 -12.59
N VAL A 60 -0.95 9.37 -13.77
CA VAL A 60 -0.74 8.44 -14.90
C VAL A 60 0.73 8.38 -15.31
N GLU A 61 1.42 9.52 -15.38
CA GLU A 61 2.87 9.56 -15.67
C GLU A 61 3.68 8.84 -14.59
N ILE A 62 3.33 9.05 -13.30
CA ILE A 62 3.96 8.36 -12.18
C ILE A 62 3.73 6.84 -12.27
N TYR A 63 2.53 6.38 -12.65
CA TYR A 63 2.20 4.96 -12.81
C TYR A 63 2.56 4.38 -14.19
N HIS A 64 3.16 5.16 -15.09
CA HIS A 64 3.61 4.66 -16.40
C HIS A 64 4.63 3.50 -16.24
N PRO A 65 4.78 2.57 -17.23
CA PRO A 65 5.62 1.38 -17.13
C PRO A 65 7.08 1.62 -16.71
N HIS A 66 7.63 2.82 -16.93
CA HIS A 66 8.95 3.21 -16.39
C HIS A 66 8.96 3.38 -14.87
N TYR A 67 7.79 3.55 -14.25
CA TYR A 67 7.60 3.56 -12.79
C TYR A 67 7.43 2.15 -12.19
N SER A 68 7.40 1.11 -13.00
CA SER A 68 7.59 -0.21 -12.44
C SER A 68 8.99 -0.24 -11.82
N PHE A 69 9.09 0.10 -10.56
CA PHE A 69 10.29 0.07 -9.69
C PHE A 69 11.12 -1.20 -9.84
N PHE A 70 10.72 -2.09 -10.72
CA PHE A 70 11.14 -3.45 -10.86
C PHE A 70 11.31 -3.89 -12.31
N SER A 71 11.34 -2.96 -13.27
CA SER A 71 11.37 -3.28 -14.69
C SER A 71 12.74 -3.70 -15.02
N ASP A 72 13.71 -4.09 -14.80
CA ASP A 72 14.81 -4.52 -15.70
C ASP A 72 16.11 -5.10 -15.12
N GLU A 73 16.16 -5.43 -13.85
CA GLU A 73 17.20 -6.39 -13.49
C GLU A 73 16.52 -7.68 -12.98
N GLN A 74 16.52 -8.72 -13.78
CA GLN A 74 15.91 -10.03 -13.47
C GLN A 74 16.28 -10.53 -12.07
N ALA A 75 17.51 -10.27 -11.63
CA ALA A 75 17.97 -10.64 -10.29
C ALA A 75 17.36 -9.76 -9.18
N ALA A 76 17.21 -8.45 -9.40
CA ALA A 76 16.56 -7.54 -8.45
C ALA A 76 15.06 -7.84 -8.37
N GLY A 77 14.40 -8.05 -9.49
CA GLY A 77 12.99 -8.44 -9.57
C GLY A 77 12.70 -9.74 -8.81
N ALA A 78 13.53 -10.76 -8.93
CA ALA A 78 13.38 -12.01 -8.20
C ALA A 78 13.57 -11.84 -6.67
N ALA A 79 14.51 -11.00 -6.24
CA ALA A 79 14.74 -10.71 -4.81
C ALA A 79 13.54 -9.97 -4.21
N VAL A 80 13.00 -9.00 -4.95
CA VAL A 80 11.80 -8.25 -4.58
C VAL A 80 10.58 -9.16 -4.47
N SER A 81 10.32 -9.98 -5.48
CA SER A 81 9.21 -10.94 -5.46
C SER A 81 9.32 -11.89 -4.26
N ARG A 82 10.52 -12.41 -3.95
CA ARG A 82 10.74 -13.22 -2.74
C ARG A 82 10.38 -12.48 -1.46
N CYS A 83 10.76 -11.21 -1.32
CA CYS A 83 10.42 -10.41 -0.16
C CYS A 83 8.91 -10.13 -0.08
N LYS A 84 8.26 -9.82 -1.21
CA LYS A 84 6.81 -9.63 -1.30
C LYS A 84 6.06 -10.91 -0.92
N GLN A 85 6.43 -12.05 -1.48
CA GLN A 85 5.82 -13.35 -1.14
C GLN A 85 6.03 -13.73 0.33
N ALA A 86 7.23 -13.50 0.87
CA ALA A 86 7.50 -13.76 2.28
C ALA A 86 6.70 -12.82 3.21
N THR A 87 6.48 -11.57 2.81
CA THR A 87 5.63 -10.61 3.52
C THR A 87 4.17 -11.03 3.44
N ALA A 88 3.68 -11.42 2.25
CA ALA A 88 2.34 -11.95 2.05
C ALA A 88 2.07 -13.18 2.94
N ALA A 89 3.02 -14.11 3.00
CA ALA A 89 2.94 -15.26 3.90
C ALA A 89 2.81 -14.83 5.37
N HIS A 90 3.58 -13.82 5.80
CA HIS A 90 3.46 -13.27 7.15
C HIS A 90 2.09 -12.63 7.42
N TYR A 91 1.53 -11.88 6.46
CA TYR A 91 0.19 -11.29 6.60
C TYR A 91 -0.91 -12.36 6.65
N LEU A 92 -0.80 -13.40 5.83
CA LEU A 92 -1.70 -14.55 5.89
C LEU A 92 -1.60 -15.30 7.22
N ASP A 93 -0.41 -15.36 7.87
CA ASP A 93 -0.25 -15.90 9.22
C ASP A 93 -0.98 -15.02 10.27
N GLN A 94 -0.98 -13.69 10.10
CA GLN A 94 -1.74 -12.78 10.97
C GLN A 94 -3.26 -12.99 10.80
N LEU A 95 -3.73 -13.13 9.57
CA LEU A 95 -5.13 -13.45 9.26
C LEU A 95 -5.55 -14.79 9.87
N ALA A 96 -4.71 -15.82 9.75
CA ALA A 96 -4.97 -17.14 10.35
C ALA A 96 -5.05 -17.08 11.88
N LYS A 97 -4.24 -16.25 12.54
CA LYS A 97 -4.32 -15.98 14.00
C LYS A 97 -5.60 -15.26 14.39
N ALA A 98 -6.15 -14.44 13.49
CA ALA A 98 -7.44 -13.79 13.67
C ALA A 98 -8.64 -14.70 13.34
N GLY A 99 -8.39 -15.97 12.96
CA GLY A 99 -9.44 -16.96 12.63
C GLY A 99 -9.81 -16.99 11.14
N ILE A 100 -9.16 -16.18 10.29
CA ILE A 100 -9.47 -16.08 8.85
C ILE A 100 -8.49 -16.96 8.09
N ARG A 101 -8.91 -18.13 7.64
CA ARG A 101 -8.04 -19.18 7.08
C ARG A 101 -8.39 -19.64 5.68
N ALA A 102 -9.57 -19.30 5.19
CA ALA A 102 -10.10 -19.68 3.89
C ALA A 102 -11.25 -18.74 3.51
N GLY A 103 -11.77 -18.89 2.31
CA GLY A 103 -12.89 -18.13 1.79
C GLY A 103 -12.57 -17.46 0.45
N ARG A 104 -13.49 -16.66 -0.05
CA ARG A 104 -13.30 -15.85 -1.26
C ARG A 104 -12.56 -14.57 -0.91
N LEU A 105 -11.39 -14.42 -1.48
CA LEU A 105 -10.50 -13.28 -1.23
C LEU A 105 -10.38 -12.41 -2.48
N LEU A 106 -10.64 -11.11 -2.33
CA LEU A 106 -10.31 -10.08 -3.30
C LEU A 106 -9.07 -9.33 -2.84
N GLU A 107 -8.04 -9.24 -3.68
CA GLU A 107 -6.94 -8.30 -3.48
C GLU A 107 -7.12 -7.09 -4.40
N VAL A 108 -7.22 -5.90 -3.78
CA VAL A 108 -7.26 -4.61 -4.47
C VAL A 108 -5.85 -4.05 -4.53
N GLY A 109 -5.39 -3.67 -5.72
CA GLY A 109 -3.99 -3.33 -5.96
C GLY A 109 -3.09 -4.56 -5.93
N CYS A 110 -3.48 -5.63 -6.64
CA CYS A 110 -2.80 -6.92 -6.56
C CYS A 110 -1.38 -6.92 -7.16
N GLY A 111 -0.98 -5.87 -7.86
CA GLY A 111 0.34 -5.76 -8.46
C GLY A 111 0.70 -6.99 -9.31
N ASP A 112 1.88 -7.52 -9.10
CA ASP A 112 2.37 -8.72 -9.81
C ASP A 112 1.80 -10.05 -9.26
N GLY A 113 0.79 -10.03 -8.38
CA GLY A 113 0.08 -11.21 -7.87
C GLY A 113 0.81 -11.99 -6.78
N ASP A 114 1.85 -11.45 -6.17
CA ASP A 114 2.66 -12.17 -5.18
C ASP A 114 1.86 -12.56 -3.92
N PHE A 115 0.93 -11.72 -3.48
CA PHE A 115 0.04 -12.03 -2.35
C PHE A 115 -1.02 -13.08 -2.76
N LEU A 116 -1.65 -12.90 -3.92
CA LEU A 116 -2.66 -13.85 -4.45
C LEU A 116 -2.09 -15.26 -4.58
N VAL A 117 -0.86 -15.39 -5.08
CA VAL A 117 -0.16 -16.70 -5.18
C VAL A 117 -0.03 -17.35 -3.80
N GLN A 118 0.35 -16.58 -2.76
CA GLN A 118 0.46 -17.11 -1.40
C GLN A 118 -0.89 -17.43 -0.77
N ALA A 119 -1.92 -16.64 -1.06
CA ALA A 119 -3.29 -16.87 -0.59
C ALA A 119 -3.91 -18.12 -1.23
N ALA A 120 -3.75 -18.30 -2.56
CA ALA A 120 -4.21 -19.49 -3.26
C ALA A 120 -3.60 -20.80 -2.69
N ARG A 121 -2.32 -20.75 -2.28
CA ARG A 121 -1.64 -21.88 -1.61
C ARG A 121 -2.17 -22.19 -0.22
N ARG A 122 -3.03 -21.32 0.35
CA ARG A 122 -3.57 -21.43 1.71
C ARG A 122 -5.10 -21.56 1.72
N ASN A 123 -5.66 -22.18 0.70
CA ASN A 123 -7.09 -22.49 0.56
C ASN A 123 -8.03 -21.27 0.41
N PHE A 124 -7.52 -20.11 -0.03
CA PHE A 124 -8.37 -19.02 -0.46
C PHE A 124 -8.72 -19.16 -1.95
N SER A 125 -9.99 -18.94 -2.28
CA SER A 125 -10.40 -18.68 -3.67
C SER A 125 -10.09 -17.21 -3.96
N VAL A 126 -9.09 -16.97 -4.81
CA VAL A 126 -8.52 -15.63 -4.99
C VAL A 126 -9.03 -14.95 -6.25
N GLU A 127 -9.21 -13.65 -6.16
CA GLU A 127 -9.51 -12.75 -7.25
C GLU A 127 -8.71 -11.46 -7.05
N GLY A 128 -8.19 -10.87 -8.13
CA GLY A 128 -7.36 -9.67 -8.08
C GLY A 128 -7.90 -8.54 -8.93
N ILE A 129 -7.59 -7.31 -8.52
CA ILE A 129 -7.79 -6.12 -9.36
C ILE A 129 -6.61 -5.18 -9.20
N ASP A 130 -6.14 -4.63 -10.32
CA ASP A 130 -5.07 -3.62 -10.33
C ASP A 130 -5.33 -2.59 -11.44
N TYR A 131 -4.92 -1.35 -11.20
CA TYR A 131 -5.06 -0.28 -12.19
C TYR A 131 -4.13 -0.46 -13.40
N SER A 132 -2.96 -1.09 -13.20
CA SER A 132 -1.93 -1.26 -14.22
C SER A 132 -2.19 -2.48 -15.10
N PRO A 133 -2.40 -2.32 -16.43
CA PRO A 133 -2.51 -3.45 -17.35
C PRO A 133 -1.26 -4.33 -17.37
N HIS A 134 -0.09 -3.77 -17.08
CA HIS A 134 1.16 -4.51 -16.98
C HIS A 134 1.16 -5.45 -15.76
N SER A 135 0.77 -4.92 -14.59
CA SER A 135 0.63 -5.69 -13.34
C SER A 135 -0.43 -6.79 -13.48
N CYS A 136 -1.57 -6.48 -14.09
CA CYS A 136 -2.63 -7.48 -14.35
C CYS A 136 -2.11 -8.65 -15.16
N ARG A 137 -1.38 -8.42 -16.27
CA ARG A 137 -0.77 -9.49 -17.08
C ARG A 137 0.24 -10.31 -16.29
N LYS A 138 1.10 -9.67 -15.49
CA LYS A 138 2.08 -10.38 -14.65
C LYS A 138 1.41 -11.23 -13.57
N SER A 139 0.38 -10.68 -12.93
CA SER A 139 -0.42 -11.40 -11.94
C SER A 139 -1.08 -12.64 -12.57
N GLN A 140 -1.75 -12.45 -13.71
CA GLN A 140 -2.39 -13.54 -14.45
C GLN A 140 -1.43 -14.66 -14.84
N ALA A 141 -0.19 -14.31 -15.22
CA ALA A 141 0.84 -15.29 -15.59
C ALA A 141 1.36 -16.12 -14.40
N LYS A 142 1.25 -15.62 -13.17
CA LYS A 142 1.70 -16.32 -11.95
C LYS A 142 0.61 -17.16 -11.29
N LEU A 143 -0.65 -16.88 -11.58
CA LEU A 143 -1.79 -17.52 -10.94
C LEU A 143 -2.25 -18.77 -11.72
N PRO A 144 -2.97 -19.69 -11.05
CA PRO A 144 -3.58 -20.81 -11.74
C PRO A 144 -4.48 -20.36 -12.91
N PRO A 145 -4.53 -21.11 -14.03
CA PRO A 145 -5.42 -20.79 -15.14
C PRO A 145 -6.86 -20.59 -14.68
N GLY A 146 -7.54 -19.55 -15.20
CA GLY A 146 -8.92 -19.24 -14.84
C GLY A 146 -9.09 -18.40 -13.57
N THR A 147 -8.02 -18.05 -12.84
CA THR A 147 -8.10 -17.10 -11.73
C THR A 147 -8.45 -15.72 -12.26
N PRO A 148 -9.55 -15.07 -11.78
CA PRO A 148 -9.93 -13.76 -12.26
C PRO A 148 -8.94 -12.68 -11.82
N VAL A 149 -8.43 -11.89 -12.78
CA VAL A 149 -7.67 -10.66 -12.52
C VAL A 149 -8.25 -9.57 -13.40
N HIS A 150 -8.80 -8.54 -12.76
CA HIS A 150 -9.42 -7.40 -13.43
C HIS A 150 -8.41 -6.26 -13.60
N CYS A 151 -8.57 -5.49 -14.66
CA CYS A 151 -7.76 -4.30 -14.89
C CYS A 151 -8.64 -3.06 -14.78
N GLY A 152 -8.30 -2.16 -13.86
CA GLY A 152 -9.03 -0.92 -13.62
C GLY A 152 -9.18 -0.60 -12.13
N GLU A 153 -10.03 0.36 -11.85
CA GLU A 153 -10.38 0.73 -10.47
C GLU A 153 -11.38 -0.26 -9.86
N ILE A 154 -11.44 -0.28 -8.52
CA ILE A 154 -12.38 -1.14 -7.77
C ILE A 154 -13.84 -0.96 -8.19
N SER A 155 -14.20 0.19 -8.74
CA SER A 155 -15.53 0.50 -9.30
C SER A 155 -15.97 -0.45 -10.41
N VAL A 156 -15.02 -1.08 -11.12
CA VAL A 156 -15.31 -2.12 -12.13
C VAL A 156 -16.04 -3.33 -11.53
N LEU A 157 -15.86 -3.56 -10.24
CA LEU A 157 -16.54 -4.61 -9.48
C LEU A 157 -17.86 -4.16 -8.84
N ALA A 158 -18.29 -2.91 -9.08
CA ALA A 158 -19.57 -2.41 -8.59
C ALA A 158 -20.73 -3.31 -9.07
N GLY A 159 -21.66 -3.61 -8.17
CA GLY A 159 -22.75 -4.57 -8.45
C GLY A 159 -22.49 -6.02 -8.03
N ARG A 160 -21.26 -6.37 -7.65
CA ARG A 160 -20.93 -7.69 -7.07
C ARG A 160 -21.07 -7.69 -5.55
N SER A 161 -22.16 -7.17 -5.03
CA SER A 161 -22.40 -7.06 -3.59
C SER A 161 -22.27 -8.39 -2.87
N ALA A 162 -21.74 -8.36 -1.63
CA ALA A 162 -21.64 -9.50 -0.73
C ALA A 162 -20.98 -10.75 -1.34
N SER A 163 -19.90 -10.53 -2.11
CA SER A 163 -19.23 -11.62 -2.84
C SER A 163 -18.00 -12.19 -2.16
N TYR A 164 -17.38 -11.46 -1.21
CA TYR A 164 -16.08 -11.84 -0.64
C TYR A 164 -16.13 -11.97 0.89
N ASP A 165 -15.38 -12.94 1.41
CA ASP A 165 -15.16 -13.13 2.85
C ASP A 165 -14.05 -12.22 3.36
N LEU A 166 -13.11 -11.89 2.49
CA LEU A 166 -11.95 -11.07 2.79
C LEU A 166 -11.60 -10.16 1.60
N CYS A 167 -11.47 -8.86 1.86
CA CYS A 167 -10.83 -7.91 0.96
C CYS A 167 -9.47 -7.50 1.54
N VAL A 168 -8.44 -7.55 0.71
CA VAL A 168 -7.07 -7.16 1.06
C VAL A 168 -6.66 -5.98 0.20
N ALA A 169 -6.04 -4.95 0.81
CA ALA A 169 -5.42 -3.85 0.08
C ALA A 169 -4.12 -3.45 0.80
N CYS A 170 -2.99 -3.77 0.17
CA CYS A 170 -1.67 -3.49 0.72
C CYS A 170 -1.03 -2.33 -0.03
N ASP A 171 -0.73 -1.26 0.71
CA ASP A 171 -0.14 -0.03 0.17
C ASP A 171 -1.02 0.53 -0.99
N VAL A 172 -2.33 0.73 -0.73
CA VAL A 172 -3.34 1.21 -1.71
C VAL A 172 -4.12 2.42 -1.21
N ILE A 173 -4.62 2.39 0.03
CA ILE A 173 -5.56 3.42 0.52
C ILE A 173 -4.96 4.82 0.54
N GLU A 174 -3.65 4.94 0.71
CA GLU A 174 -2.92 6.21 0.65
C GLU A 174 -2.87 6.83 -0.74
N HIS A 175 -3.10 6.03 -1.79
CA HIS A 175 -3.11 6.46 -3.19
C HIS A 175 -4.50 6.86 -3.68
N VAL A 176 -5.56 6.52 -2.96
CA VAL A 176 -6.94 6.70 -3.41
C VAL A 176 -7.42 8.11 -3.11
N ARG A 177 -7.90 8.86 -4.13
CA ARG A 177 -8.40 10.24 -3.94
C ARG A 177 -9.58 10.36 -2.99
N GLN A 178 -10.43 9.35 -2.94
CA GLN A 178 -11.65 9.33 -2.14
C GLN A 178 -11.68 8.10 -1.21
N PRO A 179 -10.90 8.11 -0.11
CA PRO A 179 -10.78 6.95 0.78
C PRO A 179 -12.11 6.47 1.35
N ALA A 180 -13.05 7.39 1.60
CA ALA A 180 -14.39 7.05 2.10
C ALA A 180 -15.21 6.25 1.07
N VAL A 181 -15.18 6.66 -0.20
CA VAL A 181 -15.85 5.95 -1.31
C VAL A 181 -15.21 4.58 -1.52
N PHE A 182 -13.88 4.52 -1.53
CA PHE A 182 -13.13 3.27 -1.63
C PHE A 182 -13.54 2.27 -0.55
N LEU A 183 -13.55 2.68 0.71
CA LEU A 183 -13.94 1.83 1.83
C LEU A 183 -15.43 1.45 1.78
N GLY A 184 -16.29 2.34 1.30
CA GLY A 184 -17.70 2.02 1.03
C GLY A 184 -17.84 0.91 0.00
N THR A 185 -17.13 1.00 -1.13
CA THR A 185 -17.12 -0.04 -2.17
C THR A 185 -16.57 -1.36 -1.63
N VAL A 186 -15.44 -1.33 -0.89
CA VAL A 186 -14.89 -2.53 -0.23
C VAL A 186 -15.91 -3.17 0.70
N ARG A 187 -16.60 -2.35 1.51
CA ARG A 187 -17.64 -2.85 2.42
C ARG A 187 -18.79 -3.50 1.67
N ASP A 188 -19.24 -2.92 0.56
CA ASP A 188 -20.34 -3.45 -0.22
C ASP A 188 -19.98 -4.78 -0.89
N LEU A 189 -18.75 -4.95 -1.34
CA LEU A 189 -18.20 -6.18 -1.90
C LEU A 189 -18.10 -7.32 -0.85
N LEU A 190 -17.87 -6.98 0.42
CA LEU A 190 -17.78 -7.96 1.50
C LEU A 190 -19.13 -8.54 1.88
N GLN A 191 -19.15 -9.84 2.21
CA GLN A 191 -20.30 -10.47 2.86
C GLN A 191 -20.56 -9.86 4.26
N PRO A 192 -21.77 -9.94 4.79
CA PRO A 192 -22.02 -9.68 6.20
C PRO A 192 -21.10 -10.52 7.07
N GLY A 193 -20.37 -9.87 7.99
CA GLY A 193 -19.34 -10.53 8.81
C GLY A 193 -17.99 -10.71 8.14
N GLY A 194 -17.83 -10.35 6.86
CA GLY A 194 -16.58 -10.38 6.12
C GLY A 194 -15.56 -9.34 6.64
N TRP A 195 -14.30 -9.49 6.24
CA TRP A 195 -13.19 -8.72 6.76
C TRP A 195 -12.49 -7.89 5.69
N VAL A 196 -12.01 -6.72 6.07
CA VAL A 196 -11.05 -5.95 5.29
C VAL A 196 -9.69 -5.96 6.01
N PHE A 197 -8.62 -6.20 5.25
CA PHE A 197 -7.23 -6.16 5.69
C PHE A 197 -6.50 -5.09 4.90
N LEU A 198 -6.10 -4.02 5.57
CA LEU A 198 -5.40 -2.88 4.97
C LEU A 198 -3.97 -2.81 5.52
N VAL A 199 -3.02 -2.53 4.64
CA VAL A 199 -1.65 -2.16 5.01
C VAL A 199 -1.37 -0.79 4.44
N THR A 200 -0.78 0.10 5.24
CA THR A 200 -0.40 1.45 4.79
C THR A 200 0.78 1.97 5.61
N PRO A 201 1.60 2.89 5.09
CA PRO A 201 2.62 3.58 5.87
C PRO A 201 2.03 4.30 7.10
N ASP A 202 2.79 4.30 8.19
CA ASP A 202 2.41 5.00 9.43
C ASP A 202 3.15 6.33 9.54
N PHE A 203 2.43 7.43 9.38
CA PHE A 203 2.99 8.77 9.55
C PHE A 203 3.45 9.03 11.00
N ALA A 204 2.92 8.31 11.99
CA ALA A 204 3.35 8.39 13.38
C ALA A 204 4.52 7.44 13.70
N SER A 205 5.05 6.70 12.73
CA SER A 205 6.12 5.72 12.93
C SER A 205 7.43 6.35 13.41
N TRP A 206 8.29 5.53 14.01
CA TRP A 206 9.63 5.95 14.41
C TRP A 206 10.48 6.35 13.19
N THR A 207 10.28 5.71 12.02
CA THR A 207 10.98 6.06 10.77
C THR A 207 10.55 7.44 10.28
N ALA A 208 9.25 7.76 10.30
CA ALA A 208 8.76 9.08 9.93
C ALA A 208 9.33 10.18 10.84
N ARG A 209 9.35 9.93 12.17
CA ARG A 209 9.89 10.87 13.16
C ARG A 209 11.40 11.08 13.01
N LEU A 210 12.16 9.99 12.78
CA LEU A 210 13.61 10.06 12.64
C LEU A 210 14.03 10.75 11.34
N MET A 211 13.33 10.47 10.23
CA MET A 211 13.68 10.98 8.91
C MET A 211 13.08 12.37 8.62
N GLY A 212 12.03 12.77 9.37
CA GLY A 212 11.37 14.05 9.18
C GLY A 212 10.95 14.28 7.72
N SER A 213 11.32 15.41 7.14
CA SER A 213 11.02 15.76 5.73
C SER A 213 11.69 14.86 4.69
N ARG A 214 12.61 13.98 5.10
CA ARG A 214 13.27 12.98 4.24
C ARG A 214 12.67 11.59 4.36
N TRP A 215 11.48 11.46 4.96
CA TRP A 215 10.82 10.17 5.09
C TRP A 215 10.54 9.54 3.72
N LEU A 216 10.94 8.28 3.56
CA LEU A 216 10.93 7.58 2.26
C LEU A 216 9.51 7.37 1.68
N GLU A 217 8.47 7.50 2.50
CA GLU A 217 7.10 7.42 2.05
C GLU A 217 6.52 8.78 1.61
N PHE A 218 7.32 9.85 1.64
CA PHE A 218 6.97 11.11 1.00
C PHE A 218 7.16 10.99 -0.52
N LYS A 219 6.13 10.48 -1.17
CA LYS A 219 6.05 10.23 -2.62
C LYS A 219 4.89 11.05 -3.19
N ALA A 220 4.99 11.43 -4.46
CA ALA A 220 3.95 12.22 -5.11
C ALA A 220 2.61 11.47 -5.24
N GLU A 221 2.67 10.14 -5.37
CA GLU A 221 1.51 9.26 -5.45
C GLU A 221 0.85 8.97 -4.09
N HIS A 222 1.49 9.27 -2.95
CA HIS A 222 0.88 9.14 -1.62
C HIS A 222 0.05 10.40 -1.32
N LEU A 223 -1.23 10.36 -1.67
CA LEU A 223 -2.14 11.50 -1.51
C LEU A 223 -2.51 11.74 -0.04
N PHE A 224 -2.44 10.70 0.79
CA PHE A 224 -2.75 10.72 2.20
C PHE A 224 -1.67 10.02 3.02
N TYR A 225 -1.46 10.54 4.24
CA TYR A 225 -0.54 9.97 5.22
C TYR A 225 -1.34 9.62 6.48
N PHE A 226 -1.68 8.34 6.58
CA PHE A 226 -2.48 7.84 7.70
C PHE A 226 -1.65 7.62 8.95
N THR A 227 -2.33 7.72 10.08
CA THR A 227 -1.89 7.19 11.37
C THR A 227 -2.89 6.11 11.80
N PRO A 228 -2.55 5.24 12.78
CA PRO A 228 -3.50 4.30 13.35
C PRO A 228 -4.84 4.93 13.77
N THR A 229 -4.77 6.14 14.33
CA THR A 229 -5.97 6.89 14.77
C THR A 229 -6.83 7.37 13.62
N THR A 230 -6.22 7.97 12.59
CA THR A 230 -6.98 8.51 11.45
C THR A 230 -7.58 7.40 10.58
N LEU A 231 -6.86 6.29 10.38
CA LEU A 231 -7.41 5.15 9.63
C LEU A 231 -8.50 4.43 10.41
N ARG A 232 -8.37 4.26 11.74
CA ARG A 232 -9.44 3.73 12.59
C ARG A 232 -10.71 4.57 12.45
N ARG A 233 -10.59 5.90 12.52
CA ARG A 233 -11.73 6.82 12.35
C ARG A 233 -12.35 6.67 10.97
N GLN A 234 -11.54 6.58 9.91
CA GLN A 234 -12.01 6.38 8.54
C GLN A 234 -12.80 5.07 8.38
N LEU A 235 -12.29 3.98 8.94
CA LEU A 235 -12.97 2.67 8.94
C LEU A 235 -14.28 2.71 9.73
N THR A 236 -14.30 3.36 10.90
CA THR A 236 -15.52 3.51 11.71
C THR A 236 -16.59 4.28 10.93
N GLN A 237 -16.23 5.38 10.28
CA GLN A 237 -17.15 6.18 9.46
C GLN A 237 -17.64 5.42 8.23
N ALA A 238 -16.82 4.54 7.66
CA ALA A 238 -17.24 3.63 6.59
C ALA A 238 -18.13 2.48 7.08
N GLY A 239 -18.45 2.40 8.38
CA GLY A 239 -19.35 1.40 8.96
C GLY A 239 -18.71 0.05 9.28
N PHE A 240 -17.38 -0.01 9.40
CA PHE A 240 -16.68 -1.20 9.89
C PHE A 240 -16.65 -1.24 11.41
N THR A 241 -16.65 -2.46 11.95
CA THR A 241 -16.57 -2.78 13.38
C THR A 241 -15.37 -3.69 13.67
N ASP A 242 -15.13 -4.08 14.92
CA ASP A 242 -14.01 -4.95 15.35
C ASP A 242 -12.68 -4.53 14.73
N ILE A 243 -12.37 -3.21 14.81
CA ILE A 243 -11.19 -2.63 14.17
C ILE A 243 -9.96 -2.91 15.05
N ARG A 244 -9.05 -3.72 14.53
CA ARG A 244 -7.78 -4.10 15.15
C ARG A 244 -6.62 -3.46 14.38
N ILE A 245 -5.77 -2.73 15.07
CA ILE A 245 -4.56 -2.15 14.51
C ILE A 245 -3.36 -2.96 15.01
N LEU A 246 -2.57 -3.45 14.07
CA LEU A 246 -1.40 -4.28 14.31
C LEU A 246 -0.15 -3.60 13.73
N GLY A 247 1.02 -3.86 14.30
CA GLY A 247 2.28 -3.35 13.74
C GLY A 247 2.54 -3.94 12.34
N GLY A 248 2.81 -3.07 11.36
CA GLY A 248 3.14 -3.46 10.00
C GLY A 248 4.60 -3.88 9.90
N LYS A 249 4.86 -5.20 9.94
CA LYS A 249 6.18 -5.77 9.70
C LYS A 249 6.22 -6.32 8.29
N LYS A 250 7.32 -6.05 7.57
CA LYS A 250 7.57 -6.61 6.23
C LYS A 250 8.77 -7.56 6.29
N LYS A 251 8.80 -8.56 5.44
CA LYS A 251 9.98 -9.43 5.29
C LYS A 251 10.87 -8.88 4.19
N LEU A 252 12.01 -8.31 4.57
CA LEU A 252 12.97 -7.67 3.69
C LEU A 252 14.31 -8.37 3.78
N SER A 253 15.01 -8.52 2.65
CA SER A 253 16.38 -9.02 2.58
C SER A 253 17.37 -7.85 2.56
N LEU A 254 18.62 -8.10 2.96
CA LEU A 254 19.67 -7.08 2.86
C LEU A 254 19.89 -6.65 1.41
N ASP A 255 19.81 -7.56 0.45
CA ASP A 255 19.90 -7.27 -0.98
C ASP A 255 18.81 -6.28 -1.40
N TYR A 256 17.55 -6.51 -0.99
CA TYR A 256 16.43 -5.61 -1.26
C TYR A 256 16.64 -4.23 -0.63
N VAL A 257 16.99 -4.21 0.67
CA VAL A 257 17.22 -2.94 1.40
C VAL A 257 18.40 -2.18 0.79
N THR A 258 19.50 -2.87 0.47
CA THR A 258 20.66 -2.23 -0.17
C THR A 258 20.29 -1.66 -1.53
N TRP A 259 19.57 -2.40 -2.36
CA TRP A 259 19.08 -1.92 -3.65
C TRP A 259 18.22 -0.67 -3.49
N HIS A 260 17.27 -0.69 -2.56
CA HIS A 260 16.40 0.47 -2.26
C HIS A 260 17.21 1.72 -1.88
N PHE A 261 18.21 1.59 -0.98
CA PHE A 261 19.05 2.71 -0.58
C PHE A 261 20.16 3.07 -1.60
N VAL A 262 20.40 2.26 -2.60
CA VAL A 262 21.20 2.63 -3.77
C VAL A 262 20.38 3.48 -4.74
N THR A 263 19.11 3.15 -4.93
CA THR A 263 18.16 3.91 -5.75
C THR A 263 17.80 5.25 -5.10
N TYR A 264 17.61 5.26 -3.77
CA TYR A 264 17.35 6.45 -2.95
C TYR A 264 18.45 6.65 -1.90
N PRO A 265 19.57 7.28 -2.27
CA PRO A 265 20.74 7.35 -1.40
C PRO A 265 20.48 8.15 -0.13
N VAL A 266 20.82 7.55 1.01
CA VAL A 266 20.85 8.23 2.32
C VAL A 266 22.27 8.27 2.82
N ILE A 267 22.78 9.49 3.09
CA ILE A 267 24.14 9.73 3.57
C ILE A 267 24.39 8.91 4.85
N GLY A 268 25.50 8.19 4.88
CA GLY A 268 25.89 7.33 6.01
C GLY A 268 25.28 5.91 5.98
N ILE A 269 24.05 5.74 5.54
CA ILE A 269 23.37 4.43 5.49
C ILE A 269 23.79 3.63 4.25
N THR A 270 23.72 4.24 3.09
CA THR A 270 24.01 3.56 1.80
C THR A 270 25.40 2.89 1.76
N PRO A 271 26.51 3.55 2.15
CA PRO A 271 27.81 2.90 2.13
C PRO A 271 27.93 1.75 3.14
N VAL A 272 27.28 1.86 4.31
CA VAL A 272 27.27 0.79 5.31
C VAL A 272 26.54 -0.45 4.77
N LEU A 273 25.37 -0.26 4.14
CA LEU A 273 24.61 -1.35 3.53
C LEU A 273 25.39 -2.02 2.39
N ARG A 274 26.06 -1.25 1.55
CA ARG A 274 26.95 -1.77 0.48
C ARG A 274 28.08 -2.63 1.06
N PHE A 275 28.73 -2.12 2.11
CA PHE A 275 29.80 -2.87 2.79
C PHE A 275 29.27 -4.17 3.40
N LEU A 276 28.16 -4.13 4.15
CA LEU A 276 27.54 -5.32 4.73
C LEU A 276 27.16 -6.36 3.66
N ARG A 277 26.60 -5.90 2.55
CA ARG A 277 26.26 -6.77 1.39
C ARG A 277 27.51 -7.41 0.78
N ALA A 278 28.64 -6.71 0.75
CA ALA A 278 29.89 -7.21 0.17
C ALA A 278 30.57 -8.26 1.03
N VAL A 279 30.47 -8.15 2.37
CA VAL A 279 31.16 -9.04 3.31
C VAL A 279 30.31 -10.22 3.80
N LEU A 280 28.98 -10.09 3.75
CA LEU A 280 28.09 -11.16 4.21
C LEU A 280 27.87 -12.23 3.14
N PRO A 281 27.77 -13.51 3.52
CA PRO A 281 27.44 -14.59 2.60
C PRO A 281 26.12 -14.33 1.87
N ARG A 282 26.03 -14.68 0.57
CA ARG A 282 24.82 -14.51 -0.24
C ARG A 282 23.58 -15.14 0.38
N ALA A 283 23.72 -16.28 1.04
CA ALA A 283 22.60 -16.95 1.73
C ALA A 283 22.00 -16.07 2.84
N TRP A 284 22.81 -15.23 3.49
CA TRP A 284 22.36 -14.27 4.52
C TRP A 284 21.79 -13.00 3.90
N SER A 285 22.44 -12.43 2.91
CA SER A 285 22.01 -11.19 2.28
C SER A 285 20.67 -11.36 1.51
N GLN A 286 20.38 -12.56 1.03
CA GLN A 286 19.14 -12.88 0.30
C GLN A 286 17.99 -13.36 1.18
N ARG A 287 18.26 -13.73 2.42
CA ARG A 287 17.24 -14.22 3.35
C ARG A 287 16.30 -13.07 3.78
N PRO A 288 14.97 -13.19 3.63
CA PRO A 288 14.05 -12.18 4.13
C PRO A 288 13.93 -12.27 5.66
N TRP A 289 14.20 -11.16 6.34
CA TRP A 289 14.04 -11.01 7.79
C TRP A 289 12.80 -10.17 8.08
N LEU A 290 12.11 -10.47 9.18
CA LEU A 290 10.95 -9.70 9.62
C LEU A 290 11.42 -8.40 10.29
N VAL A 291 11.15 -7.27 9.65
CA VAL A 291 11.57 -5.95 10.11
C VAL A 291 10.37 -5.02 10.28
N PRO A 292 10.40 -4.10 11.28
CA PRO A 292 9.40 -3.04 11.38
C PRO A 292 9.65 -2.01 10.27
N ALA A 293 8.81 -2.02 9.25
CA ALA A 293 9.01 -1.21 8.03
C ALA A 293 8.32 0.17 8.09
N GLY A 294 7.92 0.63 9.29
CA GLY A 294 7.29 1.95 9.43
C GLY A 294 5.86 2.04 8.91
N GLY A 295 5.17 0.92 8.75
CA GLY A 295 3.76 0.83 8.42
C GLY A 295 2.93 0.18 9.52
N PHE A 296 1.64 0.06 9.32
CA PHE A 296 0.73 -0.70 10.18
C PHE A 296 -0.31 -1.46 9.37
N VAL A 297 -0.94 -2.42 10.02
CA VAL A 297 -2.04 -3.22 9.49
C VAL A 297 -3.32 -2.81 10.20
N ALA A 298 -4.39 -2.60 9.46
CA ALA A 298 -5.74 -2.49 9.99
C ALA A 298 -6.58 -3.68 9.51
N LEU A 299 -7.09 -4.46 10.45
CA LEU A 299 -8.07 -5.51 10.21
C LEU A 299 -9.39 -5.03 10.78
N ALA A 300 -10.45 -5.03 9.95
CA ALA A 300 -11.76 -4.56 10.38
C ALA A 300 -12.88 -5.43 9.78
N ARG A 301 -14.02 -5.51 10.46
CA ARG A 301 -15.12 -6.40 10.10
C ARG A 301 -16.33 -5.63 9.59
N LYS A 302 -16.92 -6.07 8.48
CA LYS A 302 -18.26 -5.64 8.12
C LYS A 302 -19.24 -6.22 9.13
N PRO A 303 -20.17 -5.43 9.70
CA PRO A 303 -21.19 -5.94 10.59
C PRO A 303 -21.92 -7.16 9.98
N GLY A 304 -22.22 -8.16 10.80
CA GLY A 304 -23.11 -9.24 10.41
C GLY A 304 -24.50 -8.66 10.11
N GLY A 305 -25.18 -9.16 9.11
CA GLY A 305 -26.60 -8.84 8.92
C GLY A 305 -27.35 -9.27 10.18
N GLY A 306 -27.80 -8.30 10.97
CA GLY A 306 -28.75 -8.57 12.05
C GLY A 306 -30.02 -9.11 11.39
N SER A 307 -30.46 -10.31 11.77
CA SER A 307 -31.83 -10.71 11.60
C SER A 307 -32.66 -9.72 12.45
N HIS A 308 -33.32 -8.79 11.77
CA HIS A 308 -34.42 -8.03 12.35
C HIS A 308 -35.67 -8.92 12.38
#